data_b1b65aef8691abc1ad822a9c68553f68
#
_entry.id   b1b65aef8691abc1ad822a9c68553f68
#
_cell.length_a   1.000
_cell.length_b   1.000
_cell.length_c   1.000
_cell.angle_alpha   90.00
_cell.angle_beta   90.00
_cell.angle_gamma   90.00
#
_symmetry.space_group_name_H-M   'P 1'
#
loop_
_entity.id
_entity.type
_entity.pdbx_description
1 polymer ?
#
loop_
_entity_poly.entity_id
_entity_poly.type
_entity_poly.pdbx_seq_one_letter_code
_entity_poly.pdbx_strand_id
1 'polypeptide(L)'
;MDIRELRYFVQVARAGSFSAAASRLNVAQPALSRQLKKLEDELGVQLLVRHGRGVEITEAGAILLGEAEALIDHIGQTVDRVRGGRQTFSGQVALGVAPTSGLLIVPEIYEQFRSRWPEATLVIREGISTLLEEWLLDRRIDIAVLHNPMPLEGIALRPLLHERMVLALSPDHPAAAPEGIGFADLPEVPLILPSLPHSNRRLIERAALQHDLRLDVAIEVDSIPLIKSLVRRGFGATIQTFAGVALEVERGEFVARAIERPPLTSTICIGMPVEARSAWLTLELSRLVRACVAGLVARGAWAGARMVEEAAEG
;
A
#
# COMPACT_ATOMS: atom_id res chain seq x y z
N MET A 1 28.96 18.16 -4.67
CA MET A 1 27.48 18.20 -4.53
C MET A 1 27.12 18.71 -3.16
N ASP A 2 26.32 19.78 -3.04
CA ASP A 2 25.83 20.34 -1.79
C ASP A 2 24.30 20.52 -1.82
N ILE A 3 23.71 20.78 -0.64
CA ILE A 3 22.25 20.91 -0.46
C ILE A 3 21.69 22.08 -1.29
N ARG A 4 22.46 23.15 -1.48
CA ARG A 4 22.02 24.32 -2.25
C ARG A 4 21.93 23.96 -3.73
N GLU A 5 22.90 23.21 -4.24
CA GLU A 5 22.91 22.71 -5.61
C GLU A 5 21.71 21.78 -5.87
N LEU A 6 21.41 20.87 -4.93
CA LEU A 6 20.21 20.01 -5.03
C LEU A 6 18.91 20.83 -5.01
N ARG A 7 18.77 21.81 -4.11
CA ARG A 7 17.59 22.71 -4.08
C ARG A 7 17.43 23.46 -5.39
N TYR A 8 18.52 23.95 -5.96
CA TYR A 8 18.50 24.67 -7.22
C TYR A 8 18.05 23.76 -8.37
N PHE A 9 18.58 22.54 -8.42
CA PHE A 9 18.18 21.53 -9.39
C PHE A 9 16.67 21.22 -9.31
N VAL A 10 16.16 20.88 -8.12
CA VAL A 10 14.73 20.59 -7.90
C VAL A 10 13.85 21.78 -8.37
N GLN A 11 14.22 22.99 -8.04
CA GLN A 11 13.42 24.16 -8.43
C GLN A 11 13.42 24.41 -9.95
N VAL A 12 14.53 24.17 -10.65
CA VAL A 12 14.58 24.31 -12.12
C VAL A 12 13.81 23.18 -12.80
N ALA A 13 13.96 21.95 -12.33
CA ALA A 13 13.23 20.78 -12.83
C ALA A 13 11.71 20.98 -12.72
N ARG A 14 11.23 21.42 -11.55
CA ARG A 14 9.80 21.69 -11.31
C ARG A 14 9.26 22.90 -12.05
N ALA A 15 10.07 23.92 -12.25
CA ALA A 15 9.65 25.14 -12.95
C ALA A 15 9.68 25.00 -14.47
N GLY A 16 10.40 23.99 -15.02
CA GLY A 16 10.65 23.85 -16.47
C GLY A 16 11.37 25.05 -17.09
N SER A 17 11.94 25.95 -16.27
CA SER A 17 12.55 27.19 -16.72
C SER A 17 13.55 27.73 -15.71
N PHE A 18 14.76 28.08 -16.17
CA PHE A 18 15.78 28.72 -15.35
C PHE A 18 15.36 30.09 -14.85
N SER A 19 14.68 30.88 -15.67
CA SER A 19 14.25 32.23 -15.31
C SER A 19 13.15 32.19 -14.23
N ALA A 20 12.17 31.27 -14.37
CA ALA A 20 11.11 31.09 -13.39
C ALA A 20 11.66 30.59 -12.05
N ALA A 21 12.60 29.62 -12.08
CA ALA A 21 13.24 29.10 -10.88
C ALA A 21 14.11 30.18 -10.19
N ALA A 22 14.90 30.95 -10.96
CA ALA A 22 15.74 32.03 -10.43
C ALA A 22 14.90 33.10 -9.71
N SER A 23 13.74 33.47 -10.28
CA SER A 23 12.80 34.39 -9.66
C SER A 23 12.25 33.84 -8.33
N ARG A 24 11.84 32.57 -8.28
CA ARG A 24 11.33 31.94 -7.05
C ARG A 24 12.40 31.80 -5.96
N LEU A 25 13.64 31.57 -6.36
CA LEU A 25 14.78 31.41 -5.46
C LEU A 25 15.42 32.75 -5.04
N ASN A 26 14.98 33.86 -5.66
CA ASN A 26 15.53 35.19 -5.44
C ASN A 26 17.04 35.28 -5.74
N VAL A 27 17.48 34.63 -6.82
CA VAL A 27 18.87 34.59 -7.30
C VAL A 27 18.98 35.01 -8.75
N ALA A 28 20.19 35.43 -9.17
CA ALA A 28 20.44 35.74 -10.57
C ALA A 28 20.48 34.45 -11.42
N GLN A 29 19.74 34.44 -12.54
CA GLN A 29 19.71 33.27 -13.44
C GLN A 29 21.09 32.76 -13.87
N PRO A 30 22.10 33.63 -14.17
CA PRO A 30 23.45 33.15 -14.54
C PRO A 30 24.15 32.43 -13.37
N ALA A 31 23.87 32.80 -12.12
CA ALA A 31 24.41 32.13 -10.94
C ALA A 31 23.78 30.73 -10.78
N LEU A 32 22.45 30.65 -10.90
CA LEU A 32 21.71 29.39 -10.88
C LEU A 32 22.21 28.42 -11.96
N SER A 33 22.40 28.93 -13.20
CA SER A 33 22.91 28.12 -14.31
C SER A 33 24.33 27.59 -14.09
N ARG A 34 25.22 28.40 -13.47
CA ARG A 34 26.59 27.96 -13.13
C ARG A 34 26.59 26.86 -12.07
N GLN A 35 25.75 26.98 -11.04
CA GLN A 35 25.67 26.00 -9.98
C GLN A 35 25.16 24.66 -10.50
N LEU A 36 24.16 24.67 -11.38
CA LEU A 36 23.66 23.43 -11.98
C LEU A 36 24.68 22.80 -12.92
N LYS A 37 25.39 23.60 -13.71
CA LYS A 37 26.47 23.06 -14.54
C LYS A 37 27.56 22.42 -13.68
N LYS A 38 27.93 23.04 -12.56
CA LYS A 38 28.89 22.45 -11.62
C LYS A 38 28.40 21.11 -11.05
N LEU A 39 27.12 21.00 -10.75
CA LEU A 39 26.50 19.75 -10.27
C LEU A 39 26.55 18.66 -11.37
N GLU A 40 26.22 18.99 -12.62
CA GLU A 40 26.32 18.08 -13.76
C GLU A 40 27.78 17.64 -14.03
N ASP A 41 28.72 18.59 -13.97
CA ASP A 41 30.16 18.32 -14.16
C ASP A 41 30.70 17.39 -13.03
N GLU A 42 30.24 17.57 -11.78
CA GLU A 42 30.65 16.74 -10.66
C GLU A 42 30.05 15.31 -10.73
N LEU A 43 28.82 15.17 -11.22
CA LEU A 43 28.15 13.88 -11.40
C LEU A 43 28.56 13.19 -12.72
N GLY A 44 29.18 13.92 -13.65
CA GLY A 44 29.59 13.41 -14.95
C GLY A 44 28.43 13.10 -15.90
N VAL A 45 27.21 13.60 -15.59
CA VAL A 45 25.99 13.35 -16.38
C VAL A 45 25.19 14.64 -16.54
N GLN A 46 24.49 14.75 -17.66
CA GLN A 46 23.57 15.84 -17.91
C GLN A 46 22.23 15.54 -17.23
N LEU A 47 21.74 16.47 -16.40
CA LEU A 47 20.48 16.33 -15.65
C LEU A 47 19.32 17.04 -16.36
N LEU A 48 19.60 18.11 -17.10
CA LEU A 48 18.63 18.96 -17.74
C LEU A 48 19.03 19.26 -19.19
N VAL A 49 18.07 19.22 -20.10
CA VAL A 49 18.22 19.62 -21.51
C VAL A 49 17.51 20.94 -21.74
N ARG A 50 18.19 21.91 -22.35
CA ARG A 50 17.63 23.22 -22.67
C ARG A 50 17.08 23.22 -24.09
N HIS A 51 15.86 23.66 -24.23
CA HIS A 51 15.21 23.86 -25.53
C HIS A 51 14.74 25.31 -25.67
N GLY A 52 14.38 25.73 -26.88
CA GLY A 52 13.84 27.08 -27.10
C GLY A 52 12.54 27.38 -26.36
N ARG A 53 11.85 26.36 -25.83
CA ARG A 53 10.60 26.49 -25.08
C ARG A 53 10.76 26.26 -23.59
N GLY A 54 11.94 25.95 -23.07
CA GLY A 54 12.17 25.71 -21.65
C GLY A 54 13.25 24.68 -21.34
N VAL A 55 13.06 23.96 -20.27
CA VAL A 55 13.99 22.94 -19.76
C VAL A 55 13.24 21.64 -19.58
N GLU A 56 13.80 20.55 -20.09
CA GLU A 56 13.33 19.19 -19.88
C GLU A 56 14.33 18.41 -19.02
N ILE A 57 13.80 17.48 -18.25
CA ILE A 57 14.59 16.63 -17.35
C ILE A 57 15.07 15.39 -18.13
N THR A 58 16.35 15.00 -17.95
CA THR A 58 16.88 13.74 -18.49
C THR A 58 16.48 12.56 -17.62
N GLU A 59 16.74 11.32 -18.05
CA GLU A 59 16.56 10.12 -17.23
C GLU A 59 17.38 10.19 -15.94
N ALA A 60 18.67 10.57 -16.02
CA ALA A 60 19.52 10.79 -14.85
C ALA A 60 18.98 11.92 -13.96
N GLY A 61 18.44 12.98 -14.56
CA GLY A 61 17.77 14.06 -13.83
C GLY A 61 16.51 13.60 -13.11
N ALA A 62 15.70 12.71 -13.71
CA ALA A 62 14.50 12.18 -13.07
C ALA A 62 14.84 11.34 -11.82
N ILE A 63 15.89 10.51 -11.90
CA ILE A 63 16.42 9.77 -10.76
C ILE A 63 16.87 10.74 -9.66
N LEU A 64 17.72 11.74 -10.02
CA LEU A 64 18.20 12.70 -9.02
C LEU A 64 17.09 13.55 -8.43
N LEU A 65 16.02 13.85 -9.16
CA LEU A 65 14.90 14.65 -8.65
C LEU A 65 14.24 13.99 -7.46
N GLY A 66 13.91 12.70 -7.56
CA GLY A 66 13.30 11.94 -6.46
C GLY A 66 14.22 11.87 -5.22
N GLU A 67 15.50 11.56 -5.42
CA GLU A 67 16.47 11.46 -4.34
C GLU A 67 16.78 12.84 -3.69
N ALA A 68 16.91 13.90 -4.49
CA ALA A 68 17.20 15.24 -4.00
C ALA A 68 16.04 15.80 -3.16
N GLU A 69 14.79 15.55 -3.56
CA GLU A 69 13.61 15.94 -2.78
C GLU A 69 13.59 15.24 -1.42
N ALA A 70 13.81 13.92 -1.39
CA ALA A 70 13.87 13.15 -0.15
C ALA A 70 15.01 13.62 0.80
N LEU A 71 16.19 13.93 0.25
CA LEU A 71 17.32 14.44 1.03
C LEU A 71 17.05 15.83 1.61
N ILE A 72 16.49 16.75 0.82
CA ILE A 72 16.15 18.11 1.26
C ILE A 72 15.12 18.06 2.40
N ASP A 73 14.10 17.22 2.26
CA ASP A 73 13.08 17.04 3.28
C ASP A 73 13.67 16.42 4.55
N HIS A 74 14.53 15.41 4.43
CA HIS A 74 15.19 14.80 5.57
C HIS A 74 16.03 15.77 6.38
N ILE A 75 16.75 16.68 5.71
CA ILE A 75 17.54 17.73 6.36
C ILE A 75 16.63 18.73 7.07
N GLY A 76 15.54 19.18 6.42
CA GLY A 76 14.54 20.05 7.05
C GLY A 76 14.04 19.45 8.36
N GLN A 77 13.62 18.21 8.33
CA GLN A 77 13.14 17.48 9.49
C GLN A 77 14.20 17.29 10.58
N THR A 78 15.46 17.07 10.21
CA THR A 78 16.56 16.95 11.17
C THR A 78 16.76 18.25 11.91
N VAL A 79 16.72 19.39 11.21
CA VAL A 79 16.81 20.73 11.81
C VAL A 79 15.65 20.98 12.77
N ASP A 80 14.42 20.61 12.39
CA ASP A 80 13.23 20.79 13.22
C ASP A 80 13.27 19.92 14.48
N ARG A 81 13.74 18.67 14.37
CA ARG A 81 13.97 17.79 15.54
C ARG A 81 15.00 18.37 16.51
N VAL A 82 16.09 18.91 15.99
CA VAL A 82 17.15 19.52 16.81
C VAL A 82 16.65 20.80 17.52
N ARG A 83 15.76 21.54 16.88
CA ARG A 83 15.16 22.76 17.44
C ARG A 83 14.05 22.51 18.46
N GLY A 84 13.69 21.22 18.72
CA GLY A 84 12.62 20.87 19.65
C GLY A 84 11.23 21.31 19.21
N GLY A 85 11.06 21.68 17.92
CA GLY A 85 9.78 22.04 17.33
C GLY A 85 8.86 20.84 17.18
N ARG A 86 7.54 21.03 17.27
CA ARG A 86 6.57 20.06 16.77
C ARG A 86 6.90 19.80 15.30
N GLN A 87 7.02 18.53 14.91
CA GLN A 87 7.33 18.14 13.55
C GLN A 87 6.22 18.65 12.61
N THR A 88 6.43 19.81 11.99
CA THR A 88 5.59 20.29 10.89
C THR A 88 6.14 19.66 9.62
N PHE A 89 5.57 18.54 9.22
CA PHE A 89 5.82 17.99 7.89
C PHE A 89 4.81 18.61 6.93
N SER A 90 5.33 19.31 5.93
CA SER A 90 4.55 19.81 4.80
C SER A 90 4.97 19.05 3.55
N GLY A 91 4.12 18.16 3.09
CA GLY A 91 4.39 17.32 1.90
C GLY A 91 3.28 16.31 1.70
N GLN A 92 3.47 15.41 0.76
CA GLN A 92 2.50 14.40 0.41
C GLN A 92 3.10 13.00 0.59
N VAL A 93 2.30 12.07 1.11
CA VAL A 93 2.62 10.64 1.15
C VAL A 93 1.42 9.83 0.65
N ALA A 94 1.68 8.82 -0.18
CA ALA A 94 0.66 8.01 -0.80
C ALA A 94 0.63 6.59 -0.20
N LEU A 95 -0.51 6.22 0.38
CA LEU A 95 -0.79 4.89 0.93
C LEU A 95 -1.70 4.11 -0.01
N GLY A 96 -1.23 2.95 -0.46
CA GLY A 96 -2.02 1.96 -1.18
C GLY A 96 -2.71 0.99 -0.23
N VAL A 97 -3.99 0.69 -0.46
CA VAL A 97 -4.77 -0.24 0.35
C VAL A 97 -5.67 -1.11 -0.51
N ALA A 98 -5.86 -2.37 -0.12
CA ALA A 98 -6.91 -3.18 -0.73
C ALA A 98 -8.29 -2.76 -0.18
N PRO A 99 -9.40 -2.92 -0.96
CA PRO A 99 -10.72 -2.43 -0.58
C PRO A 99 -11.17 -2.85 0.83
N THR A 100 -11.02 -4.13 1.17
CA THR A 100 -11.48 -4.68 2.46
C THR A 100 -10.69 -4.11 3.64
N SER A 101 -9.36 -4.15 3.58
CA SER A 101 -8.51 -3.60 4.64
C SER A 101 -8.59 -2.08 4.70
N GLY A 102 -8.74 -1.41 3.54
CA GLY A 102 -8.88 0.04 3.46
C GLY A 102 -10.04 0.58 4.29
N LEU A 103 -11.21 -0.06 4.20
CA LEU A 103 -12.39 0.32 4.99
C LEU A 103 -12.15 0.28 6.51
N LEU A 104 -11.30 -0.65 6.98
CA LEU A 104 -10.99 -0.80 8.40
C LEU A 104 -9.90 0.18 8.87
N ILE A 105 -8.83 0.32 8.08
CA ILE A 105 -7.62 1.01 8.56
C ILE A 105 -7.56 2.50 8.22
N VAL A 106 -8.13 2.91 7.07
CA VAL A 106 -7.98 4.29 6.58
C VAL A 106 -8.57 5.32 7.53
N PRO A 107 -9.78 5.13 8.11
CA PRO A 107 -10.32 6.09 9.08
C PRO A 107 -9.40 6.31 10.27
N GLU A 108 -8.89 5.23 10.88
CA GLU A 108 -7.98 5.26 12.03
C GLU A 108 -6.64 5.92 11.70
N ILE A 109 -6.09 5.58 10.53
CA ILE A 109 -4.83 6.15 10.04
C ILE A 109 -5.01 7.65 9.80
N TYR A 110 -6.11 8.06 9.15
CA TYR A 110 -6.32 9.47 8.80
C TYR A 110 -6.50 10.35 10.03
N GLU A 111 -7.26 9.89 11.04
CA GLU A 111 -7.42 10.62 12.30
C GLU A 111 -6.08 10.87 12.99
N GLN A 112 -5.25 9.83 13.13
CA GLN A 112 -3.95 9.96 13.76
C GLN A 112 -2.94 10.70 12.90
N PHE A 113 -2.98 10.51 11.57
CA PHE A 113 -2.12 11.21 10.62
C PHE A 113 -2.34 12.71 10.68
N ARG A 114 -3.59 13.15 10.59
CA ARG A 114 -3.96 14.57 10.65
C ARG A 114 -3.57 15.22 11.97
N SER A 115 -3.70 14.49 13.09
CA SER A 115 -3.29 15.00 14.41
C SER A 115 -1.77 15.19 14.51
N ARG A 116 -0.97 14.29 13.90
CA ARG A 116 0.49 14.34 13.98
C ARG A 116 1.12 15.26 12.94
N TRP A 117 0.56 15.32 11.73
CA TRP A 117 1.09 16.07 10.59
C TRP A 117 -0.01 16.89 9.90
N PRO A 118 -0.50 17.98 10.55
CA PRO A 118 -1.64 18.76 10.07
C PRO A 118 -1.40 19.47 8.74
N GLU A 119 -0.14 19.71 8.37
CA GLU A 119 0.26 20.37 7.11
C GLU A 119 0.61 19.35 5.99
N ALA A 120 0.61 18.06 6.32
CA ALA A 120 0.86 17.00 5.33
C ALA A 120 -0.43 16.55 4.65
N THR A 121 -0.30 16.10 3.40
CA THR A 121 -1.39 15.46 2.66
C THR A 121 -1.19 13.96 2.60
N LEU A 122 -2.17 13.20 3.11
CA LEU A 122 -2.25 11.76 2.92
C LEU A 122 -3.09 11.47 1.68
N VAL A 123 -2.49 10.80 0.70
CA VAL A 123 -3.18 10.32 -0.49
C VAL A 123 -3.49 8.84 -0.32
N ILE A 124 -4.75 8.46 -0.45
CA ILE A 124 -5.16 7.05 -0.42
C ILE A 124 -5.43 6.59 -1.85
N ARG A 125 -4.84 5.45 -2.22
CA ARG A 125 -5.10 4.77 -3.48
C ARG A 125 -5.60 3.35 -3.20
N GLU A 126 -6.77 3.04 -3.73
CA GLU A 126 -7.36 1.72 -3.58
C GLU A 126 -7.06 0.87 -4.82
N GLY A 127 -6.68 -0.40 -4.60
CA GLY A 127 -6.41 -1.36 -5.65
C GLY A 127 -6.21 -2.77 -5.10
N ILE A 128 -6.26 -3.78 -5.98
CA ILE A 128 -5.87 -5.14 -5.63
C ILE A 128 -4.35 -5.20 -5.40
N SER A 129 -3.88 -6.17 -4.60
CA SER A 129 -2.47 -6.22 -4.19
C SER A 129 -1.48 -6.24 -5.36
N THR A 130 -1.78 -6.92 -6.46
CA THR A 130 -0.94 -6.93 -7.66
C THR A 130 -0.79 -5.56 -8.30
N LEU A 131 -1.86 -4.78 -8.38
CA LEU A 131 -1.82 -3.40 -8.88
C LEU A 131 -1.07 -2.47 -7.91
N LEU A 132 -1.22 -2.69 -6.61
CA LEU A 132 -0.48 -1.94 -5.59
C LEU A 132 1.02 -2.25 -5.63
N GLU A 133 1.41 -3.50 -5.93
CA GLU A 133 2.80 -3.92 -6.16
C GLU A 133 3.40 -3.16 -7.36
N GLU A 134 2.69 -3.08 -8.49
CA GLU A 134 3.08 -2.27 -9.65
C GLU A 134 3.24 -0.79 -9.29
N TRP A 135 2.28 -0.22 -8.57
CA TRP A 135 2.34 1.20 -8.17
C TRP A 135 3.46 1.51 -7.18
N LEU A 136 3.88 0.55 -6.35
CA LEU A 136 5.06 0.70 -5.50
C LEU A 136 6.33 0.77 -6.36
N LEU A 137 6.47 -0.12 -7.35
CA LEU A 137 7.62 -0.12 -8.27
C LEU A 137 7.67 1.17 -9.11
N ASP A 138 6.53 1.61 -9.61
CA ASP A 138 6.38 2.85 -10.40
C ASP A 138 6.45 4.14 -9.55
N ARG A 139 6.68 4.02 -8.23
CA ARG A 139 6.69 5.18 -7.31
C ARG A 139 5.40 6.01 -7.32
N ARG A 140 4.28 5.41 -7.69
CA ARG A 140 2.94 6.05 -7.66
C ARG A 140 2.33 6.05 -6.26
N ILE A 141 2.82 5.16 -5.38
CA ILE A 141 2.54 5.10 -3.95
C ILE A 141 3.84 4.84 -3.19
N ASP A 142 3.92 5.31 -1.94
CA ASP A 142 5.11 5.22 -1.10
C ASP A 142 5.10 3.99 -0.20
N ILE A 143 3.90 3.53 0.16
CA ILE A 143 3.66 2.41 1.06
C ILE A 143 2.36 1.73 0.66
N ALA A 144 2.24 0.42 0.87
CA ALA A 144 1.01 -0.31 0.65
C ALA A 144 0.73 -1.35 1.74
N VAL A 145 -0.56 -1.61 1.99
CA VAL A 145 -1.05 -2.76 2.76
C VAL A 145 -1.51 -3.82 1.77
N LEU A 146 -0.73 -4.89 1.68
CA LEU A 146 -0.85 -5.94 0.66
C LEU A 146 -1.36 -7.24 1.26
N HIS A 147 -2.25 -7.92 0.56
CA HIS A 147 -2.74 -9.26 0.91
C HIS A 147 -1.97 -10.33 0.13
N ASN A 148 -1.38 -11.29 0.84
CA ASN A 148 -0.66 -12.42 0.26
C ASN A 148 0.33 -12.02 -0.85
N PRO A 149 1.17 -10.98 -0.64
CA PRO A 149 2.13 -10.57 -1.65
C PRO A 149 3.15 -11.67 -1.90
N MET A 150 3.60 -11.77 -3.15
CA MET A 150 4.76 -12.60 -3.48
C MET A 150 6.03 -11.78 -3.28
N PRO A 151 7.15 -12.39 -2.88
CA PRO A 151 8.44 -11.73 -2.93
C PRO A 151 8.69 -11.13 -4.32
N LEU A 152 8.97 -9.84 -4.38
CA LEU A 152 9.19 -9.12 -5.62
C LEU A 152 10.43 -8.23 -5.45
N GLU A 153 11.33 -8.31 -6.42
CA GLU A 153 12.53 -7.45 -6.42
C GLU A 153 12.13 -5.98 -6.42
N GLY A 154 12.82 -5.17 -5.65
CA GLY A 154 12.51 -3.74 -5.49
C GLY A 154 11.47 -3.42 -4.41
N ILE A 155 10.76 -4.40 -3.85
CA ILE A 155 9.79 -4.20 -2.77
C ILE A 155 10.25 -4.91 -1.49
N ALA A 156 10.35 -4.15 -0.42
CA ALA A 156 10.56 -4.68 0.93
C ALA A 156 9.21 -5.00 1.57
N LEU A 157 8.98 -6.27 1.91
CA LEU A 157 7.77 -6.75 2.56
C LEU A 157 8.02 -6.95 4.05
N ARG A 158 7.13 -6.42 4.90
CA ARG A 158 7.12 -6.66 6.35
C ARG A 158 5.79 -7.28 6.72
N PRO A 159 5.74 -8.53 7.20
CA PRO A 159 4.52 -9.15 7.69
C PRO A 159 3.88 -8.29 8.81
N LEU A 160 2.58 -8.11 8.75
CA LEU A 160 1.81 -7.28 9.66
C LEU A 160 0.88 -8.13 10.53
N LEU A 161 0.02 -8.91 9.88
CA LEU A 161 -0.92 -9.80 10.56
C LEU A 161 -1.27 -11.03 9.71
N HIS A 162 -1.81 -12.03 10.39
CA HIS A 162 -2.49 -13.15 9.77
C HIS A 162 -3.99 -13.03 10.01
N GLU A 163 -4.78 -13.31 8.98
CA GLU A 163 -6.23 -13.22 9.00
C GLU A 163 -6.86 -14.53 8.52
N ARG A 164 -7.83 -15.02 9.28
CA ARG A 164 -8.55 -16.24 8.94
C ARG A 164 -9.43 -16.01 7.72
N MET A 165 -9.41 -16.93 6.78
CA MET A 165 -10.36 -16.99 5.67
C MET A 165 -11.53 -17.92 6.02
N VAL A 166 -12.71 -17.58 5.52
CA VAL A 166 -13.95 -18.29 5.75
C VAL A 166 -14.70 -18.51 4.45
N LEU A 167 -15.53 -19.55 4.42
CA LEU A 167 -16.57 -19.70 3.41
C LEU A 167 -17.77 -18.86 3.84
N ALA A 168 -18.12 -17.84 3.07
CA ALA A 168 -19.26 -16.98 3.31
C ALA A 168 -20.39 -17.29 2.31
N LEU A 169 -21.60 -17.44 2.83
CA LEU A 169 -22.76 -17.86 2.05
C LEU A 169 -24.07 -17.26 2.62
N SER A 170 -25.12 -17.24 1.83
CA SER A 170 -26.45 -16.84 2.29
C SER A 170 -26.93 -17.80 3.38
N PRO A 171 -27.67 -17.31 4.41
CA PRO A 171 -28.26 -18.17 5.43
C PRO A 171 -29.19 -19.28 4.86
N ASP A 172 -29.81 -19.04 3.71
CA ASP A 172 -30.69 -19.99 3.05
C ASP A 172 -29.95 -21.01 2.16
N HIS A 173 -28.63 -20.90 2.05
CA HIS A 173 -27.84 -21.81 1.22
C HIS A 173 -27.81 -23.22 1.86
N PRO A 174 -27.94 -24.32 1.06
CA PRO A 174 -27.95 -25.70 1.62
C PRO A 174 -26.71 -26.04 2.44
N ALA A 175 -25.55 -25.46 2.10
CA ALA A 175 -24.32 -25.63 2.86
C ALA A 175 -24.20 -24.67 4.06
N ALA A 176 -25.21 -23.86 4.40
CA ALA A 176 -25.19 -22.98 5.56
C ALA A 176 -25.32 -23.82 6.84
N ALA A 177 -24.24 -23.82 7.63
CA ALA A 177 -24.19 -24.50 8.90
C ALA A 177 -23.30 -23.69 9.86
N PRO A 178 -23.57 -23.70 11.17
CA PRO A 178 -22.73 -22.99 12.15
C PRO A 178 -21.35 -23.62 12.31
N GLU A 179 -21.21 -24.91 12.00
CA GLU A 179 -19.94 -25.64 12.07
C GLU A 179 -18.99 -25.23 10.95
N GLY A 180 -17.69 -25.44 11.16
CA GLY A 180 -16.67 -25.27 10.12
C GLY A 180 -16.91 -26.20 8.93
N ILE A 181 -16.20 -25.93 7.82
CA ILE A 181 -16.19 -26.78 6.63
C ILE A 181 -14.76 -27.30 6.42
N GLY A 182 -14.64 -28.61 6.12
CA GLY A 182 -13.35 -29.16 5.71
C GLY A 182 -12.90 -28.56 4.38
N PHE A 183 -11.61 -28.32 4.24
CA PHE A 183 -11.07 -27.84 2.97
C PHE A 183 -11.38 -28.81 1.83
N ALA A 184 -11.39 -30.11 2.12
CA ALA A 184 -11.71 -31.17 1.16
C ALA A 184 -13.18 -31.15 0.69
N ASP A 185 -14.09 -30.52 1.44
CA ASP A 185 -15.52 -30.46 1.10
C ASP A 185 -15.87 -29.21 0.24
N LEU A 186 -14.92 -28.29 0.02
CA LEU A 186 -15.13 -27.07 -0.78
C LEU A 186 -15.53 -27.34 -2.25
N PRO A 187 -15.05 -28.43 -2.92
CA PRO A 187 -15.47 -28.74 -4.27
C PRO A 187 -16.97 -29.00 -4.46
N GLU A 188 -17.69 -29.31 -3.37
CA GLU A 188 -19.14 -29.56 -3.40
C GLU A 188 -19.97 -28.28 -3.36
N VAL A 189 -19.29 -27.12 -3.20
CA VAL A 189 -19.97 -25.81 -3.06
C VAL A 189 -19.66 -24.94 -4.27
N PRO A 190 -20.66 -24.47 -5.04
CA PRO A 190 -20.47 -23.53 -6.12
C PRO A 190 -19.86 -22.22 -5.60
N LEU A 191 -18.67 -21.85 -6.09
CA LEU A 191 -17.92 -20.69 -5.61
C LEU A 191 -18.05 -19.49 -6.57
N ILE A 192 -18.15 -18.31 -5.98
CA ILE A 192 -18.07 -17.01 -6.63
C ILE A 192 -16.76 -16.37 -6.16
N LEU A 193 -15.77 -16.31 -7.01
CA LEU A 193 -14.41 -15.87 -6.65
C LEU A 193 -13.92 -14.76 -7.58
N PRO A 194 -12.92 -13.97 -7.14
CA PRO A 194 -12.20 -13.08 -8.07
C PRO A 194 -11.48 -13.89 -9.16
N SER A 195 -11.23 -13.25 -10.31
CA SER A 195 -10.39 -13.82 -11.35
C SER A 195 -8.89 -13.79 -10.95
N LEU A 196 -8.07 -14.58 -11.65
CA LEU A 196 -6.61 -14.40 -11.56
C LEU A 196 -6.22 -13.09 -12.28
N PRO A 197 -5.22 -12.33 -11.77
CA PRO A 197 -4.23 -12.71 -10.76
C PRO A 197 -4.53 -12.23 -9.34
N HIS A 198 -5.78 -12.09 -8.92
CA HIS A 198 -6.13 -11.62 -7.58
C HIS A 198 -5.41 -12.44 -6.48
N SER A 199 -4.79 -11.79 -5.50
CA SER A 199 -3.93 -12.43 -4.49
C SER A 199 -4.64 -13.48 -3.64
N ASN A 200 -5.89 -13.23 -3.24
CA ASN A 200 -6.68 -14.23 -2.50
C ASN A 200 -7.07 -15.41 -3.40
N ARG A 201 -7.37 -15.18 -4.70
CA ARG A 201 -7.62 -16.27 -5.63
C ARG A 201 -6.37 -17.15 -5.78
N ARG A 202 -5.18 -16.57 -5.95
CA ARG A 202 -3.92 -17.33 -6.00
C ARG A 202 -3.69 -18.15 -4.74
N LEU A 203 -3.99 -17.61 -3.55
CA LEU A 203 -3.89 -18.34 -2.28
C LEU A 203 -4.81 -19.56 -2.26
N ILE A 204 -6.08 -19.39 -2.63
CA ILE A 204 -7.10 -20.44 -2.66
C ILE A 204 -6.71 -21.55 -3.64
N GLU A 205 -6.34 -21.17 -4.88
CA GLU A 205 -5.93 -22.12 -5.92
C GLU A 205 -4.67 -22.90 -5.54
N ARG A 206 -3.67 -22.23 -4.94
CA ARG A 206 -2.48 -22.90 -4.44
C ARG A 206 -2.81 -23.94 -3.37
N ALA A 207 -3.68 -23.58 -2.43
CA ALA A 207 -4.11 -24.52 -1.39
C ALA A 207 -4.88 -25.71 -1.99
N ALA A 208 -5.79 -25.47 -2.95
CA ALA A 208 -6.51 -26.53 -3.64
C ALA A 208 -5.55 -27.47 -4.39
N LEU A 209 -4.59 -26.92 -5.12
CA LEU A 209 -3.58 -27.71 -5.84
C LEU A 209 -2.71 -28.56 -4.89
N GLN A 210 -2.33 -28.03 -3.73
CA GLN A 210 -1.55 -28.78 -2.73
C GLN A 210 -2.29 -30.00 -2.15
N HIS A 211 -3.62 -30.01 -2.26
CA HIS A 211 -4.50 -31.08 -1.76
C HIS A 211 -5.16 -31.88 -2.88
N ASP A 212 -4.69 -31.73 -4.13
CA ASP A 212 -5.24 -32.39 -5.32
C ASP A 212 -6.76 -32.15 -5.49
N LEU A 213 -7.25 -30.96 -5.10
CA LEU A 213 -8.65 -30.60 -5.19
C LEU A 213 -8.89 -29.67 -6.39
N ARG A 214 -10.03 -29.88 -7.04
CA ARG A 214 -10.55 -28.96 -8.07
C ARG A 214 -11.80 -28.27 -7.53
N LEU A 215 -11.71 -26.96 -7.35
CA LEU A 215 -12.83 -26.14 -6.89
C LEU A 215 -13.87 -25.94 -7.99
N ASP A 216 -15.14 -25.94 -7.62
CA ASP A 216 -16.23 -25.56 -8.50
C ASP A 216 -16.38 -24.02 -8.50
N VAL A 217 -15.73 -23.35 -9.44
CA VAL A 217 -15.85 -21.89 -9.61
C VAL A 217 -16.95 -21.62 -10.61
N ALA A 218 -18.15 -21.39 -10.10
CA ALA A 218 -19.35 -21.14 -10.90
C ALA A 218 -19.32 -19.80 -11.63
N ILE A 219 -18.66 -18.77 -11.02
CA ILE A 219 -18.56 -17.44 -11.60
C ILE A 219 -17.30 -16.70 -11.11
N GLU A 220 -16.65 -15.95 -12.00
CA GLU A 220 -15.52 -15.08 -11.67
C GLU A 220 -15.97 -13.62 -11.70
N VAL A 221 -15.68 -12.89 -10.61
CA VAL A 221 -16.10 -11.49 -10.42
C VAL A 221 -15.04 -10.72 -9.63
N ASP A 222 -14.48 -9.65 -10.17
CA ASP A 222 -13.40 -8.87 -9.52
C ASP A 222 -13.87 -7.84 -8.50
N SER A 223 -15.17 -7.53 -8.50
CA SER A 223 -15.77 -6.56 -7.57
C SER A 223 -16.27 -7.24 -6.30
N ILE A 224 -15.63 -6.97 -5.16
CA ILE A 224 -16.07 -7.51 -3.85
C ILE A 224 -17.53 -7.17 -3.52
N PRO A 225 -18.03 -5.92 -3.71
CA PRO A 225 -19.45 -5.63 -3.53
C PRO A 225 -20.37 -6.47 -4.41
N LEU A 226 -19.96 -6.73 -5.66
CA LEU A 226 -20.75 -7.55 -6.57
C LEU A 226 -20.75 -9.03 -6.17
N ILE A 227 -19.60 -9.58 -5.75
CA ILE A 227 -19.50 -10.92 -5.15
C ILE A 227 -20.50 -11.04 -3.99
N LYS A 228 -20.46 -10.10 -3.04
CA LYS A 228 -21.39 -10.11 -1.89
C LYS A 228 -22.85 -10.03 -2.31
N SER A 229 -23.17 -9.25 -3.34
CA SER A 229 -24.53 -9.17 -3.88
C SER A 229 -25.01 -10.51 -4.44
N LEU A 230 -24.15 -11.23 -5.16
CA LEU A 230 -24.46 -12.55 -5.74
C LEU A 230 -24.63 -13.61 -4.64
N VAL A 231 -23.74 -13.62 -3.63
CA VAL A 231 -23.83 -14.52 -2.47
C VAL A 231 -25.14 -14.29 -1.70
N ARG A 232 -25.50 -13.02 -1.45
CA ARG A 232 -26.75 -12.66 -0.74
C ARG A 232 -27.99 -13.19 -1.48
N ARG A 233 -27.93 -13.29 -2.80
CA ARG A 233 -29.02 -13.84 -3.63
C ARG A 233 -29.01 -15.36 -3.76
N GLY A 234 -28.06 -16.04 -3.08
CA GLY A 234 -27.98 -17.49 -3.06
C GLY A 234 -27.38 -18.15 -4.31
N PHE A 235 -26.70 -17.39 -5.20
CA PHE A 235 -26.10 -17.93 -6.40
C PHE A 235 -24.85 -18.77 -6.20
N GLY A 236 -24.35 -18.83 -4.95
CA GLY A 236 -23.18 -19.61 -4.53
C GLY A 236 -22.58 -19.04 -3.26
N ALA A 237 -21.40 -19.52 -2.91
CA ALA A 237 -20.61 -19.08 -1.77
C ALA A 237 -19.33 -18.38 -2.21
N THR A 238 -18.68 -17.65 -1.30
CA THR A 238 -17.37 -17.05 -1.58
C THR A 238 -16.39 -17.34 -0.44
N ILE A 239 -15.10 -17.40 -0.79
CA ILE A 239 -14.02 -17.52 0.20
C ILE A 239 -13.39 -16.13 0.37
N GLN A 240 -13.56 -15.57 1.56
CA GLN A 240 -13.10 -14.23 1.93
C GLN A 240 -12.39 -14.24 3.27
N THR A 241 -11.64 -13.19 3.58
CA THR A 241 -11.19 -12.96 4.95
C THR A 241 -12.40 -12.69 5.85
N PHE A 242 -12.34 -13.12 7.10
CA PHE A 242 -13.48 -12.95 8.00
C PHE A 242 -13.84 -11.47 8.18
N ALA A 243 -12.85 -10.58 8.32
CA ALA A 243 -13.10 -9.14 8.40
C ALA A 243 -13.82 -8.60 7.16
N GLY A 244 -13.55 -9.19 5.99
CA GLY A 244 -14.22 -8.81 4.73
C GLY A 244 -15.71 -9.06 4.70
N VAL A 245 -16.25 -9.94 5.56
CA VAL A 245 -17.66 -10.30 5.62
C VAL A 245 -18.28 -10.12 7.01
N ALA A 246 -17.50 -9.62 7.97
CA ALA A 246 -17.92 -9.51 9.38
C ALA A 246 -19.21 -8.70 9.53
N LEU A 247 -19.37 -7.61 8.79
CA LEU A 247 -20.57 -6.75 8.85
C LEU A 247 -21.82 -7.49 8.34
N GLU A 248 -21.70 -8.25 7.25
CA GLU A 248 -22.80 -9.04 6.71
C GLU A 248 -23.18 -10.19 7.66
N VAL A 249 -22.20 -10.79 8.35
CA VAL A 249 -22.44 -11.81 9.36
C VAL A 249 -23.14 -11.19 10.57
N GLU A 250 -22.69 -10.04 11.07
CA GLU A 250 -23.33 -9.32 12.16
C GLU A 250 -24.79 -8.97 11.87
N ARG A 251 -25.09 -8.61 10.62
CA ARG A 251 -26.44 -8.28 10.16
C ARG A 251 -27.30 -9.50 9.86
N GLY A 252 -26.76 -10.72 9.99
CA GLY A 252 -27.45 -11.95 9.62
C GLY A 252 -27.68 -12.14 8.12
N GLU A 253 -27.00 -11.35 7.28
CA GLU A 253 -27.08 -11.46 5.82
C GLU A 253 -26.22 -12.62 5.30
N PHE A 254 -25.18 -13.00 6.04
CA PHE A 254 -24.29 -14.13 5.72
C PHE A 254 -24.09 -15.05 6.92
N VAL A 255 -23.83 -16.33 6.59
CA VAL A 255 -23.21 -17.30 7.49
C VAL A 255 -21.75 -17.43 7.07
N ALA A 256 -20.81 -17.35 8.02
CA ALA A 256 -19.40 -17.56 7.79
C ALA A 256 -18.95 -18.87 8.45
N ARG A 257 -18.57 -19.86 7.63
CA ARG A 257 -18.02 -21.12 8.09
C ARG A 257 -16.50 -21.05 8.10
N ALA A 258 -15.87 -21.40 9.21
CA ALA A 258 -14.41 -21.53 9.26
C ALA A 258 -13.96 -22.65 8.30
N ILE A 259 -12.97 -22.38 7.46
CA ILE A 259 -12.34 -23.41 6.64
C ILE A 259 -11.31 -24.11 7.51
N GLU A 260 -11.41 -25.43 7.58
CA GLU A 260 -10.62 -26.26 8.49
C GLU A 260 -9.98 -27.43 7.73
N ARG A 261 -8.91 -27.97 8.31
CA ARG A 261 -8.22 -29.21 7.84
C ARG A 261 -7.79 -29.20 6.36
N PRO A 262 -6.86 -28.29 5.96
CA PRO A 262 -6.19 -27.28 6.76
C PRO A 262 -6.96 -25.96 6.86
N PRO A 263 -6.68 -25.12 7.86
CA PRO A 263 -7.19 -23.77 7.89
C PRO A 263 -6.55 -22.92 6.79
N LEU A 264 -7.36 -22.07 6.15
CA LEU A 264 -6.87 -21.12 5.15
C LEU A 264 -6.65 -19.76 5.81
N THR A 265 -5.42 -19.25 5.67
CA THR A 265 -4.99 -18.00 6.32
C THR A 265 -4.41 -17.05 5.29
N SER A 266 -4.89 -15.81 5.29
CA SER A 266 -4.30 -14.71 4.51
C SER A 266 -3.24 -14.01 5.35
N THR A 267 -2.10 -13.70 4.74
CA THR A 267 -1.06 -12.87 5.36
C THR A 267 -1.13 -11.48 4.80
N ILE A 268 -1.21 -10.49 5.67
CA ILE A 268 -1.17 -9.08 5.30
C ILE A 268 0.21 -8.54 5.61
N CYS A 269 0.79 -7.82 4.66
CA CYS A 269 2.12 -7.23 4.76
C CYS A 269 2.07 -5.73 4.50
N ILE A 270 3.00 -4.99 5.09
CA ILE A 270 3.37 -3.66 4.65
C ILE A 270 4.43 -3.81 3.56
N GLY A 271 4.17 -3.27 2.38
CA GLY A 271 5.11 -3.18 1.25
C GLY A 271 5.63 -1.77 1.08
N MET A 272 6.93 -1.63 0.84
CA MET A 272 7.59 -0.35 0.54
C MET A 272 8.68 -0.59 -0.50
N PRO A 273 8.95 0.36 -1.42
CA PRO A 273 10.11 0.28 -2.28
C PRO A 273 11.40 0.19 -1.46
N VAL A 274 12.34 -0.67 -1.85
CA VAL A 274 13.60 -0.88 -1.12
C VAL A 274 14.37 0.43 -0.94
N GLU A 275 14.43 1.27 -1.97
CA GLU A 275 15.12 2.56 -1.94
C GLU A 275 14.38 3.64 -1.15
N ALA A 276 13.05 3.54 -1.01
CA ALA A 276 12.26 4.49 -0.21
C ALA A 276 12.36 4.30 1.30
N ARG A 277 13.06 3.25 1.78
CA ARG A 277 13.28 2.98 3.21
C ARG A 277 13.95 4.15 3.94
N SER A 278 14.61 5.06 3.23
CA SER A 278 15.23 6.26 3.79
C SER A 278 14.27 7.46 3.90
N ALA A 279 13.11 7.45 3.25
CA ALA A 279 12.13 8.52 3.39
C ALA A 279 11.46 8.47 4.77
N TRP A 280 11.76 9.45 5.60
CA TRP A 280 11.30 9.50 7.00
C TRP A 280 9.78 9.38 7.12
N LEU A 281 8.99 10.13 6.33
CA LEU A 281 7.53 10.12 6.43
C LEU A 281 6.95 8.75 6.07
N THR A 282 7.52 8.06 5.07
CA THR A 282 7.13 6.70 4.71
C THR A 282 7.36 5.74 5.89
N LEU A 283 8.49 5.87 6.60
CA LEU A 283 8.78 5.07 7.78
C LEU A 283 7.82 5.39 8.94
N GLU A 284 7.53 6.67 9.18
CA GLU A 284 6.58 7.08 10.23
C GLU A 284 5.16 6.64 9.89
N LEU A 285 4.74 6.73 8.61
CA LEU A 285 3.46 6.21 8.17
C LEU A 285 3.40 4.67 8.33
N SER A 286 4.49 3.96 8.05
CA SER A 286 4.57 2.51 8.28
C SER A 286 4.37 2.16 9.77
N ARG A 287 5.00 2.91 10.68
CA ARG A 287 4.80 2.74 12.13
C ARG A 287 3.37 3.06 12.54
N LEU A 288 2.80 4.14 11.98
CA LEU A 288 1.42 4.53 12.22
C LEU A 288 0.44 3.45 11.75
N VAL A 289 0.60 2.92 10.52
CA VAL A 289 -0.21 1.81 10.00
C VAL A 289 -0.15 0.62 10.94
N ARG A 290 1.05 0.19 11.37
CA ARG A 290 1.22 -0.92 12.30
C ARG A 290 0.52 -0.66 13.64
N ALA A 291 0.66 0.53 14.21
CA ALA A 291 0.03 0.90 15.47
C ALA A 291 -1.51 0.91 15.37
N CYS A 292 -2.08 1.48 14.30
CA CYS A 292 -3.51 1.47 14.05
C CYS A 292 -4.05 0.05 13.90
N VAL A 293 -3.36 -0.78 13.11
CA VAL A 293 -3.74 -2.19 12.91
C VAL A 293 -3.66 -2.97 14.22
N ALA A 294 -2.60 -2.82 15.01
CA ALA A 294 -2.49 -3.46 16.32
C ALA A 294 -3.62 -3.04 17.25
N GLY A 295 -4.00 -1.76 17.25
CA GLY A 295 -5.16 -1.26 18.00
C GLY A 295 -6.48 -1.87 17.54
N LEU A 296 -6.71 -2.00 16.22
CA LEU A 296 -7.90 -2.66 15.67
C LEU A 296 -7.99 -4.13 16.08
N VAL A 297 -6.88 -4.86 16.01
CA VAL A 297 -6.82 -6.28 16.42
C VAL A 297 -7.06 -6.42 17.93
N ALA A 298 -6.40 -5.60 18.75
CA ALA A 298 -6.49 -5.67 20.21
C ALA A 298 -7.91 -5.42 20.73
N ARG A 299 -8.69 -4.52 20.10
CA ARG A 299 -10.10 -4.27 20.48
C ARG A 299 -11.12 -5.15 19.74
N GLY A 300 -10.66 -6.13 18.96
CA GLY A 300 -11.52 -7.06 18.21
C GLY A 300 -12.22 -6.46 16.99
N ALA A 301 -11.90 -5.21 16.62
CA ALA A 301 -12.48 -4.53 15.45
C ALA A 301 -12.00 -5.14 14.13
N TRP A 302 -10.83 -5.79 14.12
CA TRP A 302 -10.39 -6.65 13.03
C TRP A 302 -10.61 -8.11 13.39
N ALA A 303 -11.84 -8.57 13.22
CA ALA A 303 -12.23 -9.90 13.62
C ALA A 303 -11.48 -11.00 12.84
N GLY A 304 -11.06 -12.05 13.56
CA GLY A 304 -10.33 -13.18 12.97
C GLY A 304 -8.87 -12.91 12.61
N ALA A 305 -8.32 -11.75 12.98
CA ALA A 305 -6.93 -11.39 12.76
C ALA A 305 -6.07 -11.59 14.01
N ARG A 306 -4.77 -11.84 13.79
CA ARG A 306 -3.72 -11.84 14.82
C ARG A 306 -2.47 -11.14 14.28
N MET A 307 -1.84 -10.31 15.09
CA MET A 307 -0.58 -9.67 14.72
C MET A 307 0.53 -10.71 14.52
N VAL A 308 1.43 -10.43 13.57
CA VAL A 308 2.70 -11.15 13.48
C VAL A 308 3.64 -10.57 14.55
N GLU A 309 4.21 -11.44 15.39
CA GLU A 309 5.25 -11.06 16.34
C GLU A 309 6.48 -10.57 15.56
N GLU A 310 7.01 -9.41 15.93
CA GLU A 310 8.29 -8.97 15.37
C GLU A 310 9.37 -9.90 15.89
N ALA A 311 10.07 -10.60 14.97
CA ALA A 311 11.33 -11.20 15.33
C ALA A 311 12.22 -10.06 15.86
N ALA A 312 12.68 -10.17 17.11
CA ALA A 312 13.62 -9.22 17.68
C ALA A 312 14.81 -9.10 16.69
N GLU A 313 14.95 -7.93 16.08
CA GLU A 313 16.12 -7.64 15.25
C GLU A 313 17.34 -7.73 16.18
N GLY A 314 18.09 -8.84 16.04
CA GLY A 314 19.36 -9.09 16.71
C GLY A 314 20.51 -8.29 16.10
#